data_327690f1777621f66a052960b70cdb44
#
_entry.id   327690f1777621f66a052960b70cdb44
#
_cell.length_a   1.000
_cell.length_b   1.000
_cell.length_c   1.000
_cell.angle_alpha   90.00
_cell.angle_beta   90.00
_cell.angle_gamma   90.00
#
_symmetry.space_group_name_H-M   'P 1'
#
loop_
_entity.id
_entity.type
_entity.pdbx_description
1 polymer ?
#
loop_
_entity_poly.entity_id
_entity_poly.type
_entity_poly.pdbx_seq_one_letter_code
_entity_poly.pdbx_strand_id
1 'polypeptide(L)'
;MDAGIGRVKIGIINMKAIAVKPGIKDSVHLVEMPKPEIGVIPNGRGVLVKVLRVGVDGTDKEINNAEYGAAPVGDNFLVIGHEGFGVVEEVGANVTELKKGDYVVATVRRPGTSIFDIIGTNDMTTDDTYFERGINLRHGYLSEFYVDDAEFIVKVPRGLKDVGVLLEPMTVVQKGITQAYEIQRRLKVWKPRRAAVMGAGTIGLLATLVFRLRGIEVVTFGRKPKPYLNSDLIEDLGAEYISTINISVPDYAKQNGAFDIIFEASGFSPIVFDAMQTLAKNGVLVLSSVTGGDRMVEVPADRINLDFVLGNKVMVGTVNANREYFETSAKDMAQAVLEYGDWLSRLLTHPIAGLENHAHLFDTLINAKGAIKVFCEVGEDAGRPTTNSYGQASGS
;
A
#
# COMPACT_ATOMS: atom_id res chain seq x y z
N MET A 1 -4.51 -57.76 25.08
CA MET A 1 -4.05 -56.52 25.72
C MET A 1 -4.03 -55.45 24.62
N ASP A 2 -5.12 -54.71 24.56
CA ASP A 2 -5.31 -53.70 23.53
C ASP A 2 -4.85 -52.36 24.10
N ALA A 3 -3.73 -51.90 23.61
CA ALA A 3 -3.19 -50.61 24.04
C ALA A 3 -3.90 -49.50 23.25
N GLY A 4 -4.91 -48.93 23.85
CA GLY A 4 -5.60 -47.77 23.34
C GLY A 4 -4.65 -46.57 23.23
N ILE A 5 -4.24 -46.26 22.00
CA ILE A 5 -3.55 -45.00 21.70
C ILE A 5 -4.58 -43.88 21.85
N GLY A 6 -4.53 -43.21 23.00
CA GLY A 6 -5.34 -42.01 23.24
C GLY A 6 -4.97 -40.93 22.22
N ARG A 7 -5.85 -40.65 21.24
CA ARG A 7 -5.78 -39.43 20.43
C ARG A 7 -5.94 -38.24 21.37
N VAL A 8 -4.83 -37.57 21.63
CA VAL A 8 -4.86 -36.23 22.23
C VAL A 8 -5.68 -35.36 21.29
N LYS A 9 -6.87 -34.96 21.72
CA LYS A 9 -7.63 -33.88 21.04
C LYS A 9 -6.82 -32.62 21.23
N ILE A 10 -6.00 -32.26 20.26
CA ILE A 10 -5.41 -30.92 20.18
C ILE A 10 -6.62 -29.99 20.02
N GLY A 11 -6.92 -29.19 21.04
CA GLY A 11 -8.01 -28.21 20.97
C GLY A 11 -7.69 -27.21 19.85
N ILE A 12 -8.68 -26.91 19.01
CA ILE A 12 -8.54 -25.87 18.00
C ILE A 12 -8.29 -24.56 18.73
N ILE A 13 -7.14 -23.95 18.49
CA ILE A 13 -6.81 -22.59 18.98
C ILE A 13 -7.47 -21.61 18.01
N ASN A 14 -8.40 -20.82 18.52
CA ASN A 14 -9.03 -19.75 17.72
C ASN A 14 -8.20 -18.47 17.80
N MET A 15 -8.34 -17.65 16.77
CA MET A 15 -7.81 -16.30 16.68
C MET A 15 -8.91 -15.32 16.25
N LYS A 16 -8.73 -14.04 16.56
CA LYS A 16 -9.62 -12.97 16.12
C LYS A 16 -9.20 -12.40 14.77
N ALA A 17 -10.19 -11.95 14.00
CA ALA A 17 -9.98 -11.22 12.75
C ALA A 17 -11.10 -10.22 12.50
N ILE A 18 -10.82 -9.18 11.69
CA ILE A 18 -11.83 -8.24 11.20
C ILE A 18 -12.22 -8.68 9.79
N ALA A 19 -13.50 -8.86 9.57
CA ALA A 19 -14.06 -9.33 8.31
C ALA A 19 -15.21 -8.46 7.84
N VAL A 20 -15.53 -8.59 6.55
CA VAL A 20 -16.76 -8.09 5.93
C VAL A 20 -17.53 -9.24 5.31
N LYS A 21 -18.82 -9.03 5.01
CA LYS A 21 -19.61 -9.90 4.14
C LYS A 21 -19.65 -9.24 2.76
N PRO A 22 -18.91 -9.77 1.77
CA PRO A 22 -18.86 -9.17 0.43
C PRO A 22 -20.24 -8.99 -0.17
N GLY A 23 -20.48 -7.82 -0.79
CA GLY A 23 -21.79 -7.45 -1.34
C GLY A 23 -22.80 -6.93 -0.32
N ILE A 24 -22.44 -6.86 0.98
CA ILE A 24 -23.28 -6.26 2.03
C ILE A 24 -22.55 -5.03 2.58
N LYS A 25 -23.15 -3.87 2.37
CA LYS A 25 -22.62 -2.58 2.83
C LYS A 25 -22.57 -2.50 4.36
N ASP A 26 -21.54 -1.84 4.88
CA ASP A 26 -21.32 -1.58 6.31
C ASP A 26 -21.36 -2.88 7.16
N SER A 27 -20.81 -3.95 6.59
CA SER A 27 -20.82 -5.29 7.19
C SER A 27 -19.54 -5.63 7.97
N VAL A 28 -18.68 -4.67 8.23
CA VAL A 28 -17.46 -4.90 9.02
C VAL A 28 -17.79 -5.42 10.41
N HIS A 29 -17.16 -6.52 10.81
CA HIS A 29 -17.41 -7.19 12.09
C HIS A 29 -16.20 -8.00 12.55
N LEU A 30 -16.13 -8.27 13.85
CA LEU A 30 -15.15 -9.17 14.43
C LEU A 30 -15.60 -10.63 14.24
N VAL A 31 -14.67 -11.51 13.84
CA VAL A 31 -14.90 -12.96 13.75
C VAL A 31 -13.85 -13.71 14.56
N GLU A 32 -14.23 -14.89 15.03
CA GLU A 32 -13.30 -15.89 15.54
C GLU A 32 -13.14 -17.00 14.50
N MET A 33 -11.91 -17.38 14.22
CA MET A 33 -11.60 -18.43 13.25
C MET A 33 -10.38 -19.24 13.72
N PRO A 34 -10.18 -20.47 13.22
CA PRO A 34 -9.03 -21.27 13.59
C PRO A 34 -7.71 -20.54 13.27
N LYS A 35 -6.78 -20.56 14.24
CA LYS A 35 -5.40 -20.12 13.99
C LYS A 35 -4.79 -21.02 12.91
N PRO A 36 -4.20 -20.46 11.84
CA PRO A 36 -3.63 -21.26 10.77
C PRO A 36 -2.34 -21.96 11.23
N GLU A 37 -2.04 -23.09 10.60
CA GLU A 37 -0.83 -23.88 10.83
C GLU A 37 0.06 -23.87 9.59
N ILE A 38 1.38 -23.96 9.76
CA ILE A 38 2.34 -23.97 8.65
C ILE A 38 2.14 -25.15 7.69
N GLY A 39 1.58 -26.26 8.19
CA GLY A 39 1.35 -27.48 7.43
C GLY A 39 0.32 -27.36 6.30
N VAL A 40 -0.50 -26.31 6.28
CA VAL A 40 -1.45 -26.07 5.17
C VAL A 40 -0.76 -25.58 3.90
N ILE A 41 0.48 -25.10 4.02
CA ILE A 41 1.31 -24.70 2.87
C ILE A 41 2.15 -25.91 2.44
N PRO A 42 2.10 -26.28 1.17
CA PRO A 42 2.78 -27.48 0.68
C PRO A 42 4.31 -27.38 0.77
N ASN A 43 4.95 -28.51 0.62
CA ASN A 43 6.41 -28.63 0.49
C ASN A 43 7.22 -28.09 1.70
N GLY A 44 6.60 -27.96 2.88
CA GLY A 44 7.29 -27.43 4.07
C GLY A 44 7.73 -25.95 3.92
N ARG A 45 7.07 -25.19 3.06
CA ARG A 45 7.38 -23.78 2.76
C ARG A 45 6.55 -22.80 3.58
N GLY A 46 5.67 -23.28 4.48
CA GLY A 46 4.78 -22.44 5.28
C GLY A 46 5.55 -21.54 6.25
N VAL A 47 5.10 -20.30 6.36
CA VAL A 47 5.55 -19.32 7.35
C VAL A 47 4.34 -18.80 8.09
N LEU A 48 4.29 -19.02 9.39
CA LEU A 48 3.30 -18.46 10.29
C LEU A 48 3.79 -17.10 10.78
N VAL A 49 3.00 -16.08 10.57
CA VAL A 49 3.31 -14.70 10.94
C VAL A 49 2.33 -14.24 12.02
N LYS A 50 2.86 -13.73 13.14
CA LYS A 50 2.12 -12.96 14.12
C LYS A 50 2.00 -11.54 13.59
N VAL A 51 0.78 -11.05 13.42
CA VAL A 51 0.52 -9.70 12.92
C VAL A 51 0.77 -8.68 14.03
N LEU A 52 1.48 -7.61 13.71
CA LEU A 52 1.76 -6.51 14.63
C LEU A 52 0.90 -5.29 14.26
N ARG A 53 0.87 -4.91 12.98
CA ARG A 53 0.12 -3.77 12.47
C ARG A 53 -0.46 -4.08 11.10
N VAL A 54 -1.62 -3.51 10.82
CA VAL A 54 -2.24 -3.54 9.48
C VAL A 54 -2.76 -2.16 9.14
N GLY A 55 -2.28 -1.60 8.04
CA GLY A 55 -2.82 -0.37 7.48
C GLY A 55 -4.17 -0.62 6.83
N VAL A 56 -5.00 0.42 6.82
CA VAL A 56 -6.27 0.44 6.10
C VAL A 56 -6.34 1.67 5.21
N ASP A 57 -7.02 1.54 4.08
CA ASP A 57 -7.08 2.58 3.05
C ASP A 57 -8.42 2.64 2.30
N GLY A 58 -8.43 3.31 1.13
CA GLY A 58 -9.59 3.42 0.26
C GLY A 58 -10.17 2.09 -0.18
N THR A 59 -9.32 1.09 -0.42
CA THR A 59 -9.71 -0.26 -0.83
C THR A 59 -10.58 -0.95 0.23
N ASP A 60 -10.17 -0.89 1.51
CA ASP A 60 -10.95 -1.48 2.61
C ASP A 60 -12.30 -0.78 2.78
N LYS A 61 -12.33 0.56 2.60
CA LYS A 61 -13.57 1.33 2.60
C LYS A 61 -14.49 0.93 1.46
N GLU A 62 -13.99 0.80 0.23
CA GLU A 62 -14.77 0.43 -0.95
C GLU A 62 -15.34 -0.99 -0.83
N ILE A 63 -14.56 -1.93 -0.30
CA ILE A 63 -15.02 -3.30 -0.01
C ILE A 63 -16.14 -3.28 1.04
N ASN A 64 -15.99 -2.49 2.13
CA ASN A 64 -17.04 -2.33 3.14
C ASN A 64 -18.30 -1.61 2.59
N ASN A 65 -18.15 -0.80 1.55
CA ASN A 65 -19.26 -0.21 0.80
C ASN A 65 -19.94 -1.17 -0.18
N ALA A 66 -19.46 -2.40 -0.28
CA ALA A 66 -19.94 -3.43 -1.21
C ALA A 66 -19.72 -3.06 -2.71
N GLU A 67 -18.68 -2.29 -3.01
CA GLU A 67 -18.36 -1.89 -4.37
C GLU A 67 -17.64 -3.01 -5.15
N TYR A 68 -16.80 -3.79 -4.46
CA TYR A 68 -16.14 -5.00 -4.97
C TYR A 68 -15.64 -5.90 -3.83
N GLY A 69 -14.86 -6.94 -4.16
CA GLY A 69 -14.32 -7.90 -3.23
C GLY A 69 -15.13 -9.18 -3.16
N ALA A 70 -14.47 -10.31 -2.89
CA ALA A 70 -15.10 -11.61 -2.78
C ALA A 70 -14.49 -12.47 -1.66
N ALA A 71 -15.32 -13.26 -0.99
CA ALA A 71 -14.86 -14.22 0.00
C ALA A 71 -14.13 -15.41 -0.68
N PRO A 72 -13.18 -16.07 0.03
CA PRO A 72 -12.61 -17.33 -0.43
C PRO A 72 -13.70 -18.37 -0.68
N VAL A 73 -13.42 -19.32 -1.58
CA VAL A 73 -14.36 -20.39 -1.91
C VAL A 73 -14.68 -21.22 -0.65
N GLY A 74 -15.93 -21.31 -0.32
CA GLY A 74 -16.44 -22.02 0.86
C GLY A 74 -16.70 -21.14 2.08
N ASP A 75 -16.25 -19.90 2.08
CA ASP A 75 -16.51 -18.94 3.16
C ASP A 75 -17.60 -17.94 2.79
N ASN A 76 -18.27 -17.40 3.80
CA ASN A 76 -19.29 -16.37 3.65
C ASN A 76 -18.83 -14.99 4.16
N PHE A 77 -17.56 -14.85 4.46
CA PHE A 77 -16.90 -13.59 4.88
C PHE A 77 -15.51 -13.48 4.27
N LEU A 78 -15.00 -12.27 4.20
CA LEU A 78 -13.65 -11.96 3.79
C LEU A 78 -12.94 -11.25 4.96
N VAL A 79 -11.86 -11.83 5.49
CA VAL A 79 -10.94 -11.06 6.35
C VAL A 79 -10.25 -10.04 5.45
N ILE A 80 -10.38 -8.76 5.81
CA ILE A 80 -9.86 -7.64 5.01
C ILE A 80 -8.49 -7.18 5.49
N GLY A 81 -7.97 -6.08 4.91
CA GLY A 81 -6.66 -5.53 5.20
C GLY A 81 -5.55 -6.22 4.39
N HIS A 82 -4.84 -5.46 3.59
CA HIS A 82 -3.79 -5.94 2.69
C HIS A 82 -2.41 -5.35 3.01
N GLU A 83 -2.30 -4.36 3.88
CA GLU A 83 -1.06 -3.71 4.30
C GLU A 83 -0.53 -4.30 5.62
N GLY A 84 -0.24 -5.61 5.64
CA GLY A 84 0.11 -6.35 6.87
C GLY A 84 1.59 -6.30 7.19
N PHE A 85 1.95 -5.86 8.40
CA PHE A 85 3.29 -5.95 8.98
C PHE A 85 3.28 -6.86 10.20
N GLY A 86 4.24 -7.79 10.28
CA GLY A 86 4.28 -8.77 11.36
C GLY A 86 5.67 -9.31 11.67
N VAL A 87 5.70 -10.31 12.53
CA VAL A 87 6.91 -11.04 12.94
C VAL A 87 6.71 -12.53 12.71
N VAL A 88 7.73 -13.19 12.17
CA VAL A 88 7.71 -14.64 11.95
C VAL A 88 7.63 -15.37 13.30
N GLU A 89 6.59 -16.16 13.47
CA GLU A 89 6.37 -17.00 14.67
C GLU A 89 6.92 -18.40 14.46
N GLU A 90 6.72 -18.99 13.28
CA GLU A 90 7.15 -20.34 12.94
C GLU A 90 7.43 -20.45 11.43
N VAL A 91 8.39 -21.30 11.07
CA VAL A 91 8.74 -21.59 9.67
C VAL A 91 8.74 -23.10 9.42
N GLY A 92 8.36 -23.49 8.22
CA GLY A 92 8.40 -24.87 7.75
C GLY A 92 9.85 -25.36 7.50
N ALA A 93 10.02 -26.67 7.42
CA ALA A 93 11.33 -27.31 7.35
C ALA A 93 12.16 -26.90 6.12
N ASN A 94 11.53 -26.47 5.04
CA ASN A 94 12.19 -26.08 3.79
C ASN A 94 12.26 -24.56 3.58
N VAL A 95 12.02 -23.76 4.63
CA VAL A 95 12.21 -22.32 4.63
C VAL A 95 13.61 -22.00 5.17
N THR A 96 14.47 -21.45 4.31
CA THR A 96 15.87 -21.12 4.66
C THR A 96 16.13 -19.61 4.70
N GLU A 97 15.31 -18.82 4.04
CA GLU A 97 15.43 -17.37 3.89
C GLU A 97 14.85 -16.55 5.06
N LEU A 98 13.99 -17.18 5.88
CA LEU A 98 13.31 -16.57 7.01
C LEU A 98 13.51 -17.41 8.26
N LYS A 99 13.43 -16.78 9.42
CA LYS A 99 13.48 -17.44 10.74
C LYS A 99 12.57 -16.73 11.74
N LYS A 100 12.19 -17.44 12.80
CA LYS A 100 11.46 -16.87 13.94
C LYS A 100 12.11 -15.56 14.41
N GLY A 101 11.29 -14.53 14.59
CA GLY A 101 11.68 -13.20 15.03
C GLY A 101 12.12 -12.26 13.90
N ASP A 102 12.10 -12.68 12.65
CA ASP A 102 12.27 -11.76 11.51
C ASP A 102 10.98 -10.92 11.32
N TYR A 103 11.13 -9.61 11.13
CA TYR A 103 10.04 -8.75 10.71
C TYR A 103 9.75 -8.94 9.23
N VAL A 104 8.48 -8.96 8.87
CA VAL A 104 8.04 -9.30 7.53
C VAL A 104 6.79 -8.53 7.10
N VAL A 105 6.66 -8.37 5.78
CA VAL A 105 5.44 -7.98 5.06
C VAL A 105 5.17 -9.03 4.00
N ALA A 106 3.93 -9.38 3.76
CA ALA A 106 3.58 -10.28 2.66
C ALA A 106 3.07 -9.49 1.44
N THR A 107 3.36 -10.00 0.26
CA THR A 107 2.80 -9.47 -0.99
C THR A 107 1.27 -9.66 -1.00
N VAL A 108 0.57 -8.90 -1.84
CA VAL A 108 -0.91 -8.92 -1.89
C VAL A 108 -1.42 -9.90 -2.94
N ARG A 109 -0.94 -9.78 -4.18
CA ARG A 109 -1.35 -10.62 -5.30
C ARG A 109 -0.83 -12.04 -5.16
N ARG A 110 -1.66 -13.03 -5.51
CA ARG A 110 -1.31 -14.45 -5.63
C ARG A 110 -1.45 -14.90 -7.06
N PRO A 111 -0.61 -15.87 -7.52
CA PRO A 111 -0.66 -16.32 -8.89
C PRO A 111 -2.01 -16.95 -9.25
N GLY A 112 -2.46 -16.66 -10.46
CA GLY A 112 -3.55 -17.32 -11.16
C GLY A 112 -3.02 -18.36 -12.16
N THR A 113 -3.50 -18.29 -13.39
CA THR A 113 -3.19 -19.27 -14.45
C THR A 113 -2.61 -18.64 -15.72
N SER A 114 -2.58 -17.31 -15.81
CA SER A 114 -2.03 -16.63 -16.98
C SER A 114 -0.52 -16.87 -17.16
N ILE A 115 -0.01 -16.59 -18.35
CA ILE A 115 1.43 -16.69 -18.60
C ILE A 115 2.25 -15.81 -17.65
N PHE A 116 1.69 -14.65 -17.24
CA PHE A 116 2.35 -13.73 -16.31
C PHE A 116 2.44 -14.32 -14.89
N ASP A 117 1.43 -15.08 -14.48
CA ASP A 117 1.46 -15.81 -13.21
C ASP A 117 2.49 -16.94 -13.24
N ILE A 118 2.58 -17.68 -14.36
CA ILE A 118 3.53 -18.79 -14.52
C ILE A 118 4.99 -18.32 -14.47
N ILE A 119 5.28 -17.13 -15.03
CA ILE A 119 6.64 -16.57 -15.04
C ILE A 119 6.94 -15.70 -13.79
N GLY A 120 6.02 -15.62 -12.83
CA GLY A 120 6.22 -14.94 -11.55
C GLY A 120 5.99 -13.42 -11.58
N THR A 121 5.32 -12.89 -12.61
CA THR A 121 4.89 -11.48 -12.69
C THR A 121 3.38 -11.36 -12.42
N ASN A 122 2.96 -11.83 -11.24
CA ASN A 122 1.54 -11.99 -10.87
C ASN A 122 0.77 -10.66 -10.87
N ASP A 123 1.45 -9.56 -10.64
CA ASP A 123 0.91 -8.20 -10.69
C ASP A 123 0.54 -7.74 -12.11
N MET A 124 0.89 -8.54 -13.13
CA MET A 124 0.54 -8.33 -14.53
C MET A 124 -0.44 -9.41 -15.06
N THR A 125 -1.08 -10.17 -14.17
CA THR A 125 -2.02 -11.22 -14.59
C THR A 125 -3.07 -10.69 -15.57
N THR A 126 -3.40 -11.53 -16.54
CA THR A 126 -4.49 -11.28 -17.50
C THR A 126 -5.72 -12.16 -17.24
N ASP A 127 -5.73 -12.87 -16.12
CA ASP A 127 -6.89 -13.64 -15.70
C ASP A 127 -8.02 -12.70 -15.23
N ASP A 128 -9.24 -12.95 -15.66
CA ASP A 128 -10.43 -12.24 -15.17
C ASP A 128 -10.70 -12.53 -13.69
N THR A 129 -10.35 -13.74 -13.23
CA THR A 129 -10.38 -14.12 -11.83
C THR A 129 -8.98 -14.02 -11.24
N TYR A 130 -8.79 -13.07 -10.33
CA TYR A 130 -7.51 -12.85 -9.67
C TYR A 130 -7.62 -13.05 -8.15
N PHE A 131 -6.49 -13.27 -7.51
CA PHE A 131 -6.42 -13.57 -6.08
C PHE A 131 -5.60 -12.52 -5.35
N GLU A 132 -6.21 -11.83 -4.38
CA GLU A 132 -5.58 -10.79 -3.58
C GLU A 132 -5.93 -10.94 -2.11
N ARG A 133 -4.90 -10.94 -1.28
CA ARG A 133 -5.05 -11.00 0.18
C ARG A 133 -5.80 -9.78 0.70
N GLY A 134 -6.90 -10.01 1.41
CA GLY A 134 -7.73 -8.96 2.00
C GLY A 134 -8.64 -8.22 1.04
N ILE A 135 -8.62 -8.59 -0.24
CA ILE A 135 -9.36 -7.89 -1.29
C ILE A 135 -10.26 -8.86 -2.06
N ASN A 136 -9.69 -9.90 -2.65
CA ASN A 136 -10.45 -10.78 -3.53
C ASN A 136 -10.03 -12.26 -3.39
N LEU A 137 -11.00 -13.11 -3.02
CA LEU A 137 -10.88 -14.57 -2.93
C LEU A 137 -9.77 -15.10 -2.00
N ARG A 138 -9.14 -14.24 -1.21
CA ARG A 138 -8.11 -14.60 -0.21
C ARG A 138 -8.27 -13.75 1.04
N HIS A 139 -8.31 -14.39 2.21
CA HIS A 139 -8.30 -13.68 3.49
C HIS A 139 -7.06 -12.80 3.62
N GLY A 140 -7.25 -11.60 4.20
CA GLY A 140 -6.24 -10.60 4.44
C GLY A 140 -5.50 -10.74 5.77
N TYR A 141 -4.98 -9.61 6.22
CA TYR A 141 -4.06 -9.53 7.33
C TYR A 141 -4.64 -8.88 8.60
N LEU A 142 -5.88 -8.34 8.58
CA LEU A 142 -6.55 -7.86 9.79
C LEU A 142 -7.00 -9.04 10.68
N SER A 143 -6.00 -9.77 11.18
CA SER A 143 -6.12 -10.95 12.02
C SER A 143 -4.90 -11.07 12.94
N GLU A 144 -4.98 -11.86 14.01
CA GLU A 144 -3.85 -12.05 14.93
C GLU A 144 -2.67 -12.80 14.27
N PHE A 145 -2.98 -13.71 13.35
CA PHE A 145 -2.00 -14.52 12.63
C PHE A 145 -2.44 -14.74 11.18
N TYR A 146 -1.46 -14.92 10.30
CA TYR A 146 -1.69 -15.49 8.98
C TYR A 146 -0.58 -16.48 8.63
N VAL A 147 -0.86 -17.35 7.66
CA VAL A 147 0.13 -18.26 7.08
C VAL A 147 0.22 -18.04 5.58
N ASP A 148 1.44 -18.13 5.05
CA ASP A 148 1.67 -18.05 3.61
C ASP A 148 2.93 -18.83 3.21
N ASP A 149 3.14 -19.03 1.90
CA ASP A 149 4.42 -19.54 1.39
C ASP A 149 5.50 -18.47 1.56
N ALA A 150 6.70 -18.89 1.95
CA ALA A 150 7.86 -18.00 2.08
C ALA A 150 8.17 -17.19 0.81
N GLU A 151 7.74 -17.66 -0.36
CA GLU A 151 7.86 -16.94 -1.63
C GLU A 151 7.16 -15.58 -1.59
N PHE A 152 6.03 -15.48 -0.89
CA PHE A 152 5.23 -14.24 -0.79
C PHE A 152 5.58 -13.38 0.41
N ILE A 153 6.56 -13.77 1.22
CA ILE A 153 6.91 -13.07 2.46
C ILE A 153 8.27 -12.39 2.29
N VAL A 154 8.28 -11.08 2.48
CA VAL A 154 9.44 -10.22 2.31
C VAL A 154 9.95 -9.78 3.68
N LYS A 155 11.25 -9.99 3.91
CA LYS A 155 11.90 -9.57 5.15
C LYS A 155 12.06 -8.07 5.22
N VAL A 156 11.69 -7.50 6.36
CA VAL A 156 11.83 -6.07 6.68
C VAL A 156 13.04 -5.85 7.57
N PRO A 157 13.95 -4.93 7.24
CA PRO A 157 15.06 -4.55 8.11
C PRO A 157 14.58 -4.10 9.49
N ARG A 158 15.29 -4.50 10.56
CA ARG A 158 14.90 -4.18 11.94
C ARG A 158 14.75 -2.68 12.20
N GLY A 159 15.54 -1.84 11.53
CA GLY A 159 15.45 -0.38 11.63
C GLY A 159 14.12 0.21 11.11
N LEU A 160 13.33 -0.59 10.38
CA LEU A 160 12.03 -0.17 9.84
C LEU A 160 10.84 -0.70 10.65
N LYS A 161 11.06 -1.34 11.81
CA LYS A 161 9.98 -1.98 12.60
C LYS A 161 8.83 -1.04 12.97
N ASP A 162 9.12 0.22 13.20
CA ASP A 162 8.11 1.21 13.60
C ASP A 162 7.31 1.79 12.43
N VAL A 163 7.82 1.63 11.21
CA VAL A 163 7.21 2.14 9.97
C VAL A 163 6.90 1.05 8.94
N GLY A 164 7.12 -0.23 9.28
CA GLY A 164 6.98 -1.36 8.36
C GLY A 164 5.60 -1.50 7.71
N VAL A 165 4.55 -0.99 8.34
CA VAL A 165 3.18 -0.96 7.79
C VAL A 165 3.04 -0.03 6.56
N LEU A 166 4.00 0.86 6.31
CA LEU A 166 4.05 1.72 5.13
C LEU A 166 4.70 1.01 3.92
N LEU A 167 5.22 -0.20 4.11
CA LEU A 167 5.98 -0.87 3.06
C LEU A 167 5.07 -1.29 1.89
N GLU A 168 3.89 -1.83 2.17
CA GLU A 168 2.94 -2.20 1.10
C GLU A 168 2.54 -0.98 0.26
N PRO A 169 2.00 0.14 0.80
CA PRO A 169 1.64 1.31 -0.01
C PRO A 169 2.84 1.93 -0.76
N MET A 170 4.06 1.80 -0.22
CA MET A 170 5.28 2.22 -0.93
C MET A 170 5.51 1.40 -2.20
N THR A 171 5.08 0.13 -2.25
CA THR A 171 5.28 -0.75 -3.42
C THR A 171 4.49 -0.29 -4.63
N VAL A 172 3.31 0.28 -4.44
CA VAL A 172 2.50 0.88 -5.51
C VAL A 172 3.27 2.00 -6.20
N VAL A 173 3.92 2.85 -5.40
CA VAL A 173 4.78 3.94 -5.89
C VAL A 173 5.99 3.38 -6.63
N GLN A 174 6.68 2.40 -6.05
CA GLN A 174 7.86 1.78 -6.66
C GLN A 174 7.55 1.14 -8.00
N LYS A 175 6.44 0.40 -8.08
CA LYS A 175 6.01 -0.17 -9.36
C LYS A 175 5.76 0.91 -10.41
N GLY A 176 4.94 1.90 -10.09
CA GLY A 176 4.60 2.96 -11.06
C GLY A 176 5.82 3.70 -11.59
N ILE A 177 6.76 4.05 -10.70
CA ILE A 177 8.00 4.74 -11.10
C ILE A 177 8.92 3.81 -11.89
N THR A 178 9.08 2.55 -11.47
CA THR A 178 9.89 1.57 -12.21
C THR A 178 9.33 1.32 -13.60
N GLN A 179 8.01 1.15 -13.75
CA GLN A 179 7.36 1.00 -15.05
C GLN A 179 7.63 2.20 -15.98
N ALA A 180 7.63 3.42 -15.44
CA ALA A 180 7.97 4.62 -16.22
C ALA A 180 9.41 4.54 -16.77
N TYR A 181 10.38 4.13 -15.96
CA TYR A 181 11.76 3.94 -16.41
C TYR A 181 11.90 2.81 -17.43
N GLU A 182 11.24 1.66 -17.20
CA GLU A 182 11.27 0.52 -18.13
C GLU A 182 10.70 0.90 -19.50
N ILE A 183 9.57 1.58 -19.55
CA ILE A 183 8.97 2.06 -20.81
C ILE A 183 9.92 3.02 -21.52
N GLN A 184 10.59 3.91 -20.80
CA GLN A 184 11.47 4.91 -21.38
C GLN A 184 12.86 4.38 -21.75
N ARG A 185 13.18 3.11 -21.48
CA ARG A 185 14.36 2.43 -22.06
C ARG A 185 14.37 2.49 -23.59
N ARG A 186 13.22 2.66 -24.23
CA ARG A 186 13.10 2.91 -25.68
C ARG A 186 13.90 4.11 -26.17
N LEU A 187 14.14 5.11 -25.31
CA LEU A 187 14.90 6.33 -25.62
C LEU A 187 16.43 6.14 -25.50
N LYS A 188 16.89 4.94 -25.06
CA LYS A 188 18.29 4.61 -24.72
C LYS A 188 18.81 5.40 -23.50
N VAL A 189 18.54 6.69 -23.40
CA VAL A 189 18.87 7.55 -22.27
C VAL A 189 17.63 8.38 -21.91
N TRP A 190 17.15 8.24 -20.68
CA TRP A 190 16.11 9.07 -20.11
C TRP A 190 16.47 9.42 -18.67
N LYS A 191 16.58 10.70 -18.37
CA LYS A 191 16.92 11.23 -17.06
C LYS A 191 15.91 12.32 -16.70
N PRO A 192 14.78 11.95 -16.08
CA PRO A 192 13.81 12.93 -15.64
C PRO A 192 14.43 13.82 -14.56
N ARG A 193 14.21 15.12 -14.67
CA ARG A 193 14.72 16.13 -13.73
C ARG A 193 13.62 16.72 -12.88
N ARG A 194 12.40 16.75 -13.41
CA ARG A 194 11.26 17.40 -12.79
C ARG A 194 10.05 16.49 -12.77
N ALA A 195 9.55 16.23 -11.57
CA ALA A 195 8.36 15.41 -11.36
C ALA A 195 7.20 16.25 -10.83
N ALA A 196 5.97 15.85 -11.18
CA ALA A 196 4.78 16.27 -10.50
C ALA A 196 4.11 15.08 -9.80
N VAL A 197 3.56 15.32 -8.62
CA VAL A 197 2.72 14.36 -7.92
C VAL A 197 1.32 14.97 -7.76
N MET A 198 0.31 14.29 -8.29
CA MET A 198 -1.09 14.71 -8.18
C MET A 198 -1.72 14.02 -6.97
N GLY A 199 -1.93 14.77 -5.90
CA GLY A 199 -2.44 14.26 -4.63
C GLY A 199 -1.39 14.30 -3.52
N ALA A 200 -1.81 14.74 -2.34
CA ALA A 200 -0.98 14.86 -1.14
C ALA A 200 -1.45 13.89 -0.02
N GLY A 201 -2.06 12.77 -0.38
CA GLY A 201 -2.39 11.66 0.53
C GLY A 201 -1.19 10.74 0.75
N THR A 202 -1.40 9.58 1.39
CA THR A 202 -0.33 8.61 1.70
C THR A 202 0.51 8.26 0.47
N ILE A 203 -0.13 7.84 -0.63
CA ILE A 203 0.57 7.46 -1.86
C ILE A 203 1.31 8.65 -2.47
N GLY A 204 0.70 9.84 -2.50
CA GLY A 204 1.35 11.04 -3.02
C GLY A 204 2.55 11.49 -2.20
N LEU A 205 2.48 11.40 -0.87
CA LEU A 205 3.60 11.67 0.04
C LEU A 205 4.76 10.69 -0.20
N LEU A 206 4.45 9.38 -0.31
CA LEU A 206 5.44 8.36 -0.62
C LEU A 206 6.04 8.53 -2.03
N ALA A 207 5.25 8.92 -3.04
CA ALA A 207 5.76 9.24 -4.37
C ALA A 207 6.71 10.45 -4.35
N THR A 208 6.35 11.50 -3.60
CA THR A 208 7.21 12.67 -3.38
C THR A 208 8.54 12.24 -2.77
N LEU A 209 8.51 11.43 -1.72
CA LEU A 209 9.71 10.88 -1.08
C LEU A 209 10.59 10.12 -2.07
N VAL A 210 10.01 9.15 -2.82
CA VAL A 210 10.77 8.32 -3.77
C VAL A 210 11.43 9.17 -4.86
N PHE A 211 10.75 10.16 -5.40
CA PHE A 211 11.36 11.07 -6.37
C PHE A 211 12.48 11.91 -5.75
N ARG A 212 12.32 12.39 -4.53
CA ARG A 212 13.37 13.13 -3.82
C ARG A 212 14.60 12.27 -3.54
N LEU A 213 14.44 11.01 -3.11
CA LEU A 213 15.53 10.06 -2.96
C LEU A 213 16.29 9.80 -4.28
N ARG A 214 15.64 9.98 -5.43
CA ARG A 214 16.27 9.91 -6.75
C ARG A 214 16.87 11.23 -7.22
N GLY A 215 16.86 12.28 -6.39
CA GLY A 215 17.42 13.58 -6.71
C GLY A 215 16.61 14.39 -7.72
N ILE A 216 15.33 14.07 -7.92
CA ILE A 216 14.43 14.76 -8.84
C ILE A 216 13.82 15.98 -8.14
N GLU A 217 13.67 17.10 -8.85
CA GLU A 217 12.86 18.24 -8.41
C GLU A 217 11.38 17.82 -8.40
N VAL A 218 10.68 18.04 -7.30
CA VAL A 218 9.29 17.58 -7.14
C VAL A 218 8.36 18.72 -6.79
N VAL A 219 7.25 18.79 -7.50
CA VAL A 219 6.09 19.61 -7.17
C VAL A 219 4.91 18.70 -6.86
N THR A 220 4.39 18.78 -5.65
CA THR A 220 3.22 18.01 -5.24
C THR A 220 1.99 18.90 -5.16
N PHE A 221 0.98 18.53 -5.93
CA PHE A 221 -0.28 19.23 -6.00
C PHE A 221 -1.31 18.61 -5.06
N GLY A 222 -1.92 19.45 -4.23
CA GLY A 222 -3.03 19.06 -3.37
C GLY A 222 -4.16 20.08 -3.43
N ARG A 223 -5.32 19.74 -2.89
CA ARG A 223 -6.48 20.64 -2.91
C ARG A 223 -6.41 21.66 -1.78
N LYS A 224 -6.03 21.22 -0.58
CA LYS A 224 -6.07 22.05 0.64
C LYS A 224 -4.97 23.14 0.59
N PRO A 225 -5.27 24.43 0.86
CA PRO A 225 -4.23 25.43 1.02
C PRO A 225 -3.29 25.10 2.19
N LYS A 226 -2.00 25.42 2.04
CA LYS A 226 -1.04 25.35 3.15
C LYS A 226 -1.19 26.54 4.12
N PRO A 227 -0.75 26.43 5.40
CA PRO A 227 -0.02 25.30 5.97
C PRO A 227 -0.93 24.19 6.54
N TYR A 228 -0.49 22.95 6.44
CA TYR A 228 -1.04 21.79 7.14
C TYR A 228 -0.04 20.63 7.05
N LEU A 229 -0.22 19.59 7.88
CA LEU A 229 0.77 18.51 8.05
C LEU A 229 1.32 17.95 6.72
N ASN A 230 0.44 17.68 5.74
CA ASN A 230 0.91 17.09 4.47
C ASN A 230 1.75 18.08 3.65
N SER A 231 1.40 19.39 3.65
CA SER A 231 2.24 20.40 2.99
C SER A 231 3.59 20.53 3.66
N ASP A 232 3.63 20.49 4.99
CA ASP A 232 4.86 20.59 5.77
C ASP A 232 5.76 19.37 5.49
N LEU A 233 5.18 18.15 5.46
CA LEU A 233 5.89 16.92 5.11
C LEU A 233 6.49 16.97 3.70
N ILE A 234 5.80 17.56 2.73
CA ILE A 234 6.30 17.74 1.37
C ILE A 234 7.48 18.71 1.36
N GLU A 235 7.35 19.84 2.04
CA GLU A 235 8.39 20.85 2.12
C GLU A 235 9.62 20.38 2.91
N ASP A 236 9.45 19.55 3.92
CA ASP A 236 10.55 18.90 4.67
C ASP A 236 11.41 17.97 3.79
N LEU A 237 10.85 17.41 2.72
CA LEU A 237 11.61 16.66 1.72
C LEU A 237 12.37 17.55 0.73
N GLY A 238 12.23 18.88 0.84
CA GLY A 238 12.73 19.83 -0.14
C GLY A 238 11.96 19.81 -1.47
N ALA A 239 10.69 19.38 -1.44
CA ALA A 239 9.75 19.46 -2.55
C ALA A 239 8.85 20.70 -2.40
N GLU A 240 8.23 21.14 -3.48
CA GLU A 240 7.28 22.24 -3.46
C GLU A 240 5.85 21.74 -3.31
N TYR A 241 5.05 22.33 -2.41
CA TYR A 241 3.62 22.07 -2.30
C TYR A 241 2.81 23.19 -2.96
N ILE A 242 1.88 22.82 -3.85
CA ILE A 242 0.99 23.75 -4.56
C ILE A 242 -0.47 23.37 -4.30
N SER A 243 -1.28 24.34 -3.87
CA SER A 243 -2.73 24.16 -3.75
C SER A 243 -3.41 24.44 -5.10
N THR A 244 -4.15 23.44 -5.61
CA THR A 244 -4.94 23.57 -6.85
C THR A 244 -6.14 24.52 -6.72
N ILE A 245 -6.48 24.96 -5.50
CA ILE A 245 -7.44 26.06 -5.29
C ILE A 245 -6.82 27.40 -5.70
N ASN A 246 -5.52 27.58 -5.49
CA ASN A 246 -4.85 28.85 -5.75
C ASN A 246 -4.39 28.98 -7.22
N ILE A 247 -3.96 27.88 -7.83
CA ILE A 247 -3.50 27.86 -9.21
C ILE A 247 -3.78 26.47 -9.83
N SER A 248 -4.28 26.43 -11.04
CA SER A 248 -4.47 25.17 -11.76
C SER A 248 -3.13 24.52 -12.14
N VAL A 249 -3.11 23.19 -12.31
CA VAL A 249 -1.90 22.46 -12.73
C VAL A 249 -1.40 22.98 -14.10
N PRO A 250 -2.25 23.18 -15.11
CA PRO A 250 -1.83 23.75 -16.39
C PRO A 250 -1.25 25.17 -16.28
N ASP A 251 -1.85 26.04 -15.47
CA ASP A 251 -1.34 27.41 -15.30
C ASP A 251 -0.02 27.44 -14.56
N TYR A 252 0.15 26.58 -13.56
CA TYR A 252 1.43 26.43 -12.88
C TYR A 252 2.52 25.95 -13.85
N ALA A 253 2.24 24.92 -14.65
CA ALA A 253 3.22 24.38 -15.61
C ALA A 253 3.55 25.40 -16.74
N LYS A 254 2.59 26.22 -17.14
CA LYS A 254 2.82 27.30 -18.12
C LYS A 254 3.81 28.35 -17.61
N GLN A 255 3.78 28.64 -16.31
CA GLN A 255 4.68 29.63 -15.67
C GLN A 255 6.04 29.03 -15.34
N ASN A 256 6.10 27.76 -14.92
CA ASN A 256 7.27 27.15 -14.32
C ASN A 256 7.88 26.01 -15.14
N GLY A 257 7.26 25.64 -16.28
CA GLY A 257 7.73 24.55 -17.14
C GLY A 257 6.98 23.22 -16.91
N ALA A 258 7.07 22.35 -17.92
CA ALA A 258 6.44 21.04 -17.94
C ALA A 258 7.20 20.00 -17.07
N PHE A 259 6.59 18.82 -16.86
CA PHE A 259 7.13 17.75 -16.03
C PHE A 259 7.57 16.55 -16.87
N ASP A 260 8.73 15.98 -16.55
CA ASP A 260 9.26 14.79 -17.22
C ASP A 260 8.51 13.51 -16.80
N ILE A 261 8.08 13.47 -15.55
CA ILE A 261 7.28 12.38 -14.98
C ILE A 261 6.18 12.95 -14.10
N ILE A 262 4.98 12.41 -14.24
CA ILE A 262 3.83 12.77 -13.41
C ILE A 262 3.30 11.50 -12.77
N PHE A 263 3.11 11.51 -11.45
CA PHE A 263 2.51 10.42 -10.69
C PHE A 263 1.14 10.84 -10.18
N GLU A 264 0.09 10.20 -10.69
CA GLU A 264 -1.29 10.50 -10.31
C GLU A 264 -1.72 9.60 -9.15
N ALA A 265 -2.02 10.19 -8.01
CA ALA A 265 -2.41 9.56 -6.74
C ALA A 265 -3.52 10.36 -6.03
N SER A 266 -4.40 11.02 -6.78
CA SER A 266 -5.39 11.94 -6.21
C SER A 266 -6.76 11.32 -5.98
N GLY A 267 -7.09 10.23 -6.69
CA GLY A 267 -8.44 9.69 -6.73
C GLY A 267 -9.45 10.61 -7.43
N PHE A 268 -8.99 11.56 -8.27
CA PHE A 268 -9.83 12.53 -8.94
C PHE A 268 -9.59 12.52 -10.46
N SER A 269 -10.32 11.69 -11.19
CA SER A 269 -10.11 11.45 -12.63
C SER A 269 -9.95 12.71 -13.51
N PRO A 270 -10.63 13.84 -13.27
CA PRO A 270 -10.45 15.03 -14.12
C PRO A 270 -9.02 15.57 -14.14
N ILE A 271 -8.24 15.42 -13.07
CA ILE A 271 -6.85 15.92 -13.01
C ILE A 271 -5.91 15.19 -13.97
N VAL A 272 -6.28 13.98 -14.41
CA VAL A 272 -5.52 13.22 -15.42
C VAL A 272 -5.38 14.01 -16.71
N PHE A 273 -6.44 14.67 -17.13
CA PHE A 273 -6.45 15.46 -18.37
C PHE A 273 -5.66 16.77 -18.22
N ASP A 274 -5.63 17.36 -17.04
CA ASP A 274 -4.75 18.48 -16.72
C ASP A 274 -3.28 18.02 -16.74
N ALA A 275 -2.99 16.86 -16.15
CA ALA A 275 -1.66 16.27 -16.14
C ALA A 275 -1.16 15.97 -17.56
N MET A 276 -2.02 15.42 -18.45
CA MET A 276 -1.67 15.18 -19.86
C MET A 276 -1.18 16.45 -20.58
N GLN A 277 -1.78 17.61 -20.28
CA GLN A 277 -1.42 18.89 -20.88
C GLN A 277 -0.11 19.48 -20.33
N THR A 278 0.35 19.00 -19.19
CA THR A 278 1.55 19.53 -18.50
C THR A 278 2.77 18.62 -18.61
N LEU A 279 2.60 17.46 -19.27
CA LEU A 279 3.66 16.50 -19.49
C LEU A 279 4.65 17.00 -20.54
N ALA A 280 5.94 16.93 -20.25
CA ALA A 280 7.01 17.32 -21.18
C ALA A 280 7.14 16.33 -22.35
N LYS A 281 7.92 16.71 -23.37
CA LYS A 281 8.29 15.78 -24.45
C LYS A 281 9.04 14.60 -23.88
N ASN A 282 8.75 13.40 -24.38
CA ASN A 282 9.26 12.13 -23.87
C ASN A 282 8.88 11.88 -22.39
N GLY A 283 7.89 12.59 -21.85
CA GLY A 283 7.45 12.43 -20.48
C GLY A 283 6.55 11.20 -20.30
N VAL A 284 6.40 10.76 -19.04
CA VAL A 284 5.52 9.66 -18.65
C VAL A 284 4.53 10.11 -17.58
N LEU A 285 3.25 9.88 -17.83
CA LEU A 285 2.18 10.01 -16.84
C LEU A 285 1.82 8.62 -16.30
N VAL A 286 2.05 8.41 -15.01
CA VAL A 286 1.69 7.18 -14.30
C VAL A 286 0.35 7.37 -13.59
N LEU A 287 -0.61 6.51 -13.86
CA LEU A 287 -1.91 6.47 -13.19
C LEU A 287 -1.90 5.36 -12.14
N SER A 288 -2.09 5.70 -10.88
CA SER A 288 -2.12 4.73 -9.78
C SER A 288 -3.44 4.74 -8.99
N SER A 289 -4.28 5.74 -9.18
CA SER A 289 -5.56 5.83 -8.48
C SER A 289 -6.61 4.95 -9.14
N VAL A 290 -7.25 4.07 -8.37
CA VAL A 290 -8.45 3.36 -8.79
C VAL A 290 -9.65 4.27 -8.52
N THR A 291 -10.34 4.69 -9.58
CA THR A 291 -11.54 5.54 -9.51
C THR A 291 -12.66 4.89 -10.31
N GLY A 292 -13.74 4.55 -9.62
CA GLY A 292 -14.97 4.06 -10.25
C GLY A 292 -15.92 5.19 -10.63
N GLY A 293 -17.01 4.81 -11.31
CA GLY A 293 -18.09 5.71 -11.71
C GLY A 293 -18.05 6.11 -13.18
N ASP A 294 -19.01 6.94 -13.56
CA ASP A 294 -19.35 7.32 -14.96
C ASP A 294 -19.27 8.84 -15.20
N ARG A 295 -18.38 9.51 -14.44
CA ARG A 295 -18.15 10.95 -14.59
C ARG A 295 -17.67 11.30 -15.99
N MET A 296 -18.37 12.23 -16.64
CA MET A 296 -17.99 12.80 -17.94
C MET A 296 -17.21 14.10 -17.74
N VAL A 297 -16.19 14.31 -18.57
CA VAL A 297 -15.39 15.56 -18.63
C VAL A 297 -15.22 16.00 -20.08
N GLU A 298 -15.35 17.29 -20.31
CA GLU A 298 -15.02 17.90 -21.60
C GLU A 298 -13.53 18.26 -21.63
N VAL A 299 -12.82 17.86 -22.69
CA VAL A 299 -11.38 18.05 -22.84
C VAL A 299 -11.00 18.56 -24.22
N PRO A 300 -9.91 19.31 -24.38
CA PRO A 300 -9.40 19.75 -25.67
C PRO A 300 -8.71 18.59 -26.43
N ALA A 301 -9.49 17.63 -26.93
CA ALA A 301 -9.01 16.35 -27.41
C ALA A 301 -7.95 16.45 -28.51
N ASP A 302 -8.17 17.29 -29.53
CA ASP A 302 -7.23 17.45 -30.66
C ASP A 302 -5.87 17.99 -30.19
N ARG A 303 -5.87 18.92 -29.24
CA ARG A 303 -4.64 19.47 -28.67
C ARG A 303 -3.89 18.43 -27.86
N ILE A 304 -4.59 17.65 -27.02
CA ILE A 304 -4.00 16.58 -26.22
C ILE A 304 -3.38 15.52 -27.15
N ASN A 305 -4.12 15.07 -28.16
CA ASN A 305 -3.64 14.09 -29.14
C ASN A 305 -2.39 14.60 -29.87
N LEU A 306 -2.43 15.83 -30.41
CA LEU A 306 -1.29 16.43 -31.11
C LEU A 306 -0.05 16.48 -30.22
N ASP A 307 -0.20 16.93 -28.97
CA ASP A 307 0.89 17.03 -28.01
C ASP A 307 1.48 15.67 -27.64
N PHE A 308 0.65 14.63 -27.52
CA PHE A 308 1.12 13.27 -27.25
C PHE A 308 1.93 12.71 -28.42
N VAL A 309 1.42 12.84 -29.63
CA VAL A 309 2.08 12.35 -30.84
C VAL A 309 3.40 13.08 -31.09
N LEU A 310 3.39 14.40 -31.13
CA LEU A 310 4.59 15.20 -31.42
C LEU A 310 5.58 15.19 -30.26
N GLY A 311 5.12 14.94 -29.03
CA GLY A 311 5.95 14.87 -27.83
C GLY A 311 6.46 13.47 -27.51
N ASN A 312 6.10 12.41 -28.24
CA ASN A 312 6.41 11.02 -27.89
C ASN A 312 6.07 10.69 -26.41
N LYS A 313 4.95 11.25 -25.93
CA LYS A 313 4.51 11.13 -24.53
C LYS A 313 3.90 9.76 -24.26
N VAL A 314 3.92 9.31 -23.01
CA VAL A 314 3.36 8.04 -22.57
C VAL A 314 2.44 8.25 -21.39
N MET A 315 1.34 7.51 -21.36
CA MET A 315 0.48 7.34 -20.19
C MET A 315 0.37 5.84 -19.89
N VAL A 316 0.55 5.46 -18.62
CA VAL A 316 0.53 4.07 -18.18
C VAL A 316 -0.25 3.93 -16.89
N GLY A 317 -1.16 2.95 -16.82
CA GLY A 317 -1.84 2.55 -15.60
C GLY A 317 -1.04 1.47 -14.87
N THR A 318 -1.02 1.53 -13.54
CA THR A 318 -0.37 0.52 -12.69
C THR A 318 -1.26 0.17 -11.51
N VAL A 319 -1.29 -1.10 -11.15
CA VAL A 319 -2.01 -1.62 -9.98
C VAL A 319 -1.21 -2.73 -9.35
N ASN A 320 -1.29 -2.88 -8.02
CA ASN A 320 -0.63 -3.93 -7.27
C ASN A 320 0.91 -3.90 -7.41
N ALA A 321 1.60 -4.86 -6.81
CA ALA A 321 3.05 -4.94 -6.86
C ALA A 321 3.55 -6.38 -6.66
N ASN A 322 4.62 -6.75 -7.35
CA ASN A 322 5.36 -7.99 -7.16
C ASN A 322 6.43 -7.85 -6.07
N ARG A 323 7.01 -8.99 -5.66
CA ARG A 323 8.03 -9.09 -4.62
C ARG A 323 9.18 -8.10 -4.80
N GLU A 324 9.66 -7.90 -6.01
CA GLU A 324 10.77 -6.97 -6.33
C GLU A 324 10.51 -5.54 -5.89
N TYR A 325 9.25 -5.09 -5.96
CA TYR A 325 8.85 -3.75 -5.51
C TYR A 325 8.80 -3.65 -4.00
N PHE A 326 8.46 -4.73 -3.29
CA PHE A 326 8.57 -4.80 -1.82
C PHE A 326 10.03 -4.70 -1.36
N GLU A 327 10.93 -5.43 -2.00
CA GLU A 327 12.36 -5.40 -1.68
C GLU A 327 12.99 -4.03 -1.98
N THR A 328 12.59 -3.38 -3.09
CA THR A 328 13.03 -2.04 -3.43
C THR A 328 12.45 -1.01 -2.46
N SER A 329 11.18 -1.14 -2.07
CA SER A 329 10.54 -0.29 -1.07
C SER A 329 11.26 -0.34 0.27
N ALA A 330 11.65 -1.54 0.73
CA ALA A 330 12.40 -1.68 1.98
C ALA A 330 13.77 -0.95 1.93
N LYS A 331 14.45 -0.96 0.78
CA LYS A 331 15.70 -0.23 0.58
C LYS A 331 15.49 1.28 0.60
N ASP A 332 14.50 1.78 -0.15
CA ASP A 332 14.21 3.22 -0.20
C ASP A 332 13.69 3.74 1.16
N MET A 333 12.89 2.95 1.89
CA MET A 333 12.49 3.31 3.26
C MET A 333 13.69 3.37 4.23
N ALA A 334 14.64 2.44 4.11
CA ALA A 334 15.85 2.48 4.92
C ALA A 334 16.71 3.72 4.59
N GLN A 335 16.83 4.08 3.32
CA GLN A 335 17.48 5.31 2.89
C GLN A 335 16.74 6.54 3.41
N ALA A 336 15.41 6.56 3.35
CA ALA A 336 14.58 7.64 3.87
C ALA A 336 14.80 7.90 5.37
N VAL A 337 14.90 6.83 6.17
CA VAL A 337 15.22 6.96 7.61
C VAL A 337 16.60 7.60 7.82
N LEU A 338 17.57 7.27 6.98
CA LEU A 338 18.92 7.86 7.08
C LEU A 338 18.95 9.33 6.64
N GLU A 339 18.21 9.70 5.60
CA GLU A 339 18.26 11.06 5.02
C GLU A 339 17.28 12.03 5.69
N TYR A 340 16.09 11.54 6.09
CA TYR A 340 14.98 12.37 6.58
C TYR A 340 14.52 12.02 7.99
N GLY A 341 15.28 11.16 8.72
CA GLY A 341 15.00 10.85 10.12
C GLY A 341 13.64 10.22 10.36
N ASP A 342 12.79 10.89 11.12
CA ASP A 342 11.47 10.41 11.55
C ASP A 342 10.34 10.68 10.54
N TRP A 343 10.64 11.16 9.36
CA TRP A 343 9.65 11.59 8.37
C TRP A 343 8.59 10.51 8.09
N LEU A 344 9.00 9.26 7.87
CA LEU A 344 8.08 8.13 7.65
C LEU A 344 7.15 7.91 8.86
N SER A 345 7.64 8.06 10.07
CA SER A 345 6.85 7.86 11.29
C SER A 345 5.73 8.90 11.41
N ARG A 346 5.95 10.10 10.91
CA ARG A 346 4.96 11.19 10.91
C ARG A 346 3.77 10.93 9.98
N LEU A 347 3.87 9.94 9.08
CA LEU A 347 2.75 9.51 8.25
C LEU A 347 1.76 8.63 9.04
N LEU A 348 2.20 8.01 10.13
CA LEU A 348 1.40 7.11 10.97
C LEU A 348 0.54 7.89 11.95
N THR A 349 -0.49 8.58 11.44
CA THR A 349 -1.24 9.60 12.18
C THR A 349 -2.36 9.05 13.07
N HIS A 350 -2.93 7.89 12.73
CA HIS A 350 -4.14 7.38 13.38
C HIS A 350 -4.01 5.90 13.75
N PRO A 351 -3.30 5.57 14.86
CA PRO A 351 -3.25 4.21 15.40
C PRO A 351 -4.57 3.87 16.11
N ILE A 352 -5.09 2.67 15.86
CA ILE A 352 -6.24 2.10 16.56
C ILE A 352 -5.80 0.79 17.20
N ALA A 353 -5.87 0.69 18.52
CA ALA A 353 -5.40 -0.48 19.27
C ALA A 353 -6.45 -1.60 19.28
N GLY A 354 -6.02 -2.81 18.90
CA GLY A 354 -6.81 -4.05 18.98
C GLY A 354 -7.89 -4.21 17.92
N LEU A 355 -8.07 -5.46 17.50
CA LEU A 355 -9.08 -5.85 16.53
C LEU A 355 -10.51 -5.61 17.02
N GLU A 356 -10.72 -5.60 18.32
CA GLU A 356 -12.01 -5.32 18.98
C GLU A 356 -12.55 -3.93 18.63
N ASN A 357 -11.68 -3.00 18.31
CA ASN A 357 -12.03 -1.63 17.96
C ASN A 357 -12.31 -1.44 16.45
N HIS A 358 -12.70 -2.51 15.75
CA HIS A 358 -12.98 -2.49 14.30
C HIS A 358 -13.96 -1.40 13.87
N ALA A 359 -15.02 -1.14 14.64
CA ALA A 359 -15.97 -0.08 14.34
C ALA A 359 -15.31 1.30 14.39
N HIS A 360 -14.44 1.56 15.38
CA HIS A 360 -13.69 2.82 15.49
C HIS A 360 -12.63 2.93 14.39
N LEU A 361 -11.98 1.81 13.99
CA LEU A 361 -11.03 1.78 12.88
C LEU A 361 -11.69 2.26 11.59
N PHE A 362 -12.89 1.73 11.27
CA PHE A 362 -13.62 2.09 10.06
C PHE A 362 -14.25 3.47 10.12
N ASP A 363 -14.75 3.89 11.28
CA ASP A 363 -15.22 5.28 11.48
C ASP A 363 -14.08 6.28 11.24
N THR A 364 -12.88 5.98 11.79
CA THR A 364 -11.70 6.81 11.59
C THR A 364 -11.27 6.83 10.12
N LEU A 365 -11.23 5.69 9.44
CA LEU A 365 -10.89 5.59 8.02
C LEU A 365 -11.82 6.44 7.14
N ILE A 366 -13.10 6.45 7.45
CA ILE A 366 -14.13 7.11 6.63
C ILE A 366 -14.23 8.61 6.94
N ASN A 367 -14.15 8.98 8.22
CA ASN A 367 -14.57 10.30 8.71
C ASN A 367 -13.44 11.17 9.27
N ALA A 368 -12.26 10.62 9.59
CA ALA A 368 -11.21 11.43 10.22
C ALA A 368 -10.65 12.48 9.26
N LYS A 369 -10.65 13.72 9.73
CA LYS A 369 -10.06 14.83 8.97
C LYS A 369 -8.55 14.91 9.22
N GLY A 370 -7.77 14.94 8.14
CA GLY A 370 -6.32 15.08 8.24
C GLY A 370 -5.60 13.76 8.51
N ALA A 371 -6.28 12.62 8.41
CA ALA A 371 -5.66 11.32 8.45
C ALA A 371 -4.73 11.15 7.22
N ILE A 372 -3.48 10.77 7.46
CA ILE A 372 -2.55 10.32 6.43
C ILE A 372 -2.60 8.80 6.37
N LYS A 373 -2.21 8.12 7.45
CA LYS A 373 -2.34 6.67 7.55
C LYS A 373 -3.12 6.28 8.80
N VAL A 374 -4.21 5.53 8.58
CA VAL A 374 -4.98 4.84 9.61
C VAL A 374 -4.50 3.39 9.65
N PHE A 375 -4.28 2.84 10.83
CA PHE A 375 -3.82 1.46 10.97
C PHE A 375 -4.27 0.85 12.30
N CYS A 376 -4.46 -0.48 12.28
CA CYS A 376 -4.74 -1.26 13.47
C CYS A 376 -3.43 -1.76 14.10
N GLU A 377 -3.26 -1.55 15.40
CA GLU A 377 -2.24 -2.20 16.22
C GLU A 377 -2.82 -3.53 16.74
N VAL A 378 -2.47 -4.63 16.09
CA VAL A 378 -3.06 -5.96 16.34
C VAL A 378 -2.38 -6.66 17.50
N GLY A 379 -1.06 -6.70 17.51
CA GLY A 379 -0.28 -7.41 18.51
C GLY A 379 0.90 -6.60 19.01
N GLU A 380 1.36 -6.96 20.22
CA GLU A 380 2.58 -6.39 20.78
C GLU A 380 3.82 -7.11 20.24
N ASP A 381 4.86 -6.32 19.96
CA ASP A 381 6.20 -6.83 19.69
C ASP A 381 6.85 -7.23 21.03
N ALA A 382 7.08 -8.52 21.23
CA ALA A 382 7.73 -9.05 22.44
C ALA A 382 9.15 -8.50 22.67
N GLY A 383 9.73 -7.79 21.68
CA GLY A 383 11.02 -7.11 21.78
C GLY A 383 10.95 -5.64 22.20
N ARG A 384 9.76 -5.10 22.43
CA ARG A 384 9.60 -3.71 22.90
C ARG A 384 9.75 -3.67 24.42
N PRO A 385 10.70 -2.91 25.02
CA PRO A 385 10.65 -2.60 26.44
C PRO A 385 9.32 -1.86 26.69
N THR A 386 8.53 -2.32 27.66
CA THR A 386 7.33 -1.61 28.12
C THR A 386 7.75 -0.22 28.59
N THR A 387 7.55 0.81 27.77
CA THR A 387 7.66 2.20 28.21
C THR A 387 6.44 2.48 29.05
N ASN A 388 6.62 2.37 30.38
CA ASN A 388 5.66 2.87 31.36
C ASN A 388 5.30 4.33 31.06
N SER A 389 4.00 4.55 30.93
CA SER A 389 3.25 5.77 31.20
C SER A 389 4.08 7.06 31.37
N TYR A 390 3.95 7.94 30.40
CA TYR A 390 4.21 9.38 30.65
C TYR A 390 3.28 9.85 31.76
N GLY A 391 3.87 10.14 32.91
CA GLY A 391 3.18 10.70 34.04
C GLY A 391 2.52 12.02 33.67
N GLN A 392 1.27 12.14 34.06
CA GLN A 392 0.57 13.43 34.13
C GLN A 392 1.39 14.34 35.05
N ALA A 393 2.00 15.36 34.50
CA ALA A 393 2.48 16.50 35.29
C ALA A 393 1.26 17.28 35.75
N SER A 394 0.86 17.06 37.01
CA SER A 394 -0.07 17.92 37.73
C SER A 394 0.59 19.29 37.93
N GLY A 395 0.04 20.31 37.27
CA GLY A 395 0.40 21.68 37.52
C GLY A 395 -0.09 22.13 38.91
N SER A 396 0.73 22.78 39.63
CA SER A 396 0.40 23.75 40.67
C SER A 396 0.75 25.15 40.19
#